data_a467def686135c6cbe0e737ed47c72b5
#
_entry.id   a467def686135c6cbe0e737ed47c72b5
#
_cell.length_a   1.000
_cell.length_b   1.000
_cell.length_c   1.000
_cell.angle_alpha   90.00
_cell.angle_beta   90.00
_cell.angle_gamma   90.00
#
_symmetry.space_group_name_H-M   'P 1'
#
loop_
_entity.id
_entity.type
_entity.pdbx_description
1 polymer ?
#
loop_
_entity_poly.entity_id
_entity_poly.type
_entity_poly.pdbx_seq_one_letter_code
_entity_poly.pdbx_strand_id
1 'polypeptide(L)'
;MHVLFVEPAFPSYQRQFVRALHSVGARVTGIGERAHEHLDPELRSWLYRYERIRSVVHEPSLFNAVREAQRREWVDRLEATIEAHVLPAARVREACGIPGTSVHTAFLCRDKPAMKDALRRAGIPVPESLGTADPDEVRRFAERVGFPVILKPRDAAGASGTWRADDAGRLEQALHESGVMHGRSVAVEEFVEGHEGFYDTMSIGGEPAHEFIAHYYPNVLEAMRTRWISPQLITTNRVDSPGYEEAKRMGRAVIRALGIGTSATHQEWFFGPKGYRMSEIGCRPAGVGCWDLYCAANDLDLYREWAMAIVHGRPERRPSRRFAAGMIALRPSQDGTISGYEGVDELYREFGTYLIDAHFPPPGTPTQPVEAGYMANAWVRMRHPDYDQLRAMLDHVGRSVKVWAR
;
A
#
# COMPACT_ATOMS: atom_id res chain seq x y z
N MET A 1 -3.62 -2.21 27.70
CA MET A 1 -3.80 -1.09 26.77
C MET A 1 -5.15 -1.20 26.09
N HIS A 2 -5.88 -0.10 25.94
CA HIS A 2 -7.13 -0.02 25.19
C HIS A 2 -6.87 0.66 23.85
N VAL A 3 -7.15 -0.04 22.76
CA VAL A 3 -6.91 0.40 21.39
C VAL A 3 -8.25 0.53 20.67
N LEU A 4 -8.53 1.70 20.11
CA LEU A 4 -9.59 1.89 19.14
C LEU A 4 -9.03 1.56 17.75
N PHE A 5 -9.72 0.70 16.99
CA PHE A 5 -9.29 0.30 15.65
C PHE A 5 -10.36 0.67 14.62
N VAL A 6 -9.95 1.47 13.63
CA VAL A 6 -10.85 2.01 12.59
C VAL A 6 -11.05 0.98 11.49
N GLU A 7 -12.30 0.66 11.17
CA GLU A 7 -12.78 -0.25 10.13
C GLU A 7 -12.15 -1.66 10.21
N PRO A 8 -12.50 -2.45 11.25
CA PRO A 8 -11.92 -3.77 11.45
C PRO A 8 -12.43 -4.84 10.47
N ALA A 9 -13.52 -4.58 9.75
CA ALA A 9 -14.23 -5.57 8.94
C ALA A 9 -13.98 -5.46 7.44
N PHE A 10 -13.43 -4.34 6.95
CA PHE A 10 -13.25 -4.12 5.52
C PHE A 10 -11.98 -3.31 5.21
N PRO A 11 -11.18 -3.74 4.22
CA PRO A 11 -11.20 -5.06 3.57
C PRO A 11 -11.01 -6.23 4.55
N SER A 12 -11.31 -7.45 4.13
CA SER A 12 -11.37 -8.63 5.02
C SER A 12 -10.08 -8.90 5.81
N TYR A 13 -8.92 -8.54 5.27
CA TYR A 13 -7.62 -8.71 5.96
C TYR A 13 -7.46 -7.78 7.18
N GLN A 14 -8.27 -6.73 7.33
CA GLN A 14 -8.21 -5.81 8.49
C GLN A 14 -8.43 -6.55 9.81
N ARG A 15 -9.21 -7.62 9.81
CA ARG A 15 -9.39 -8.49 10.98
C ARG A 15 -8.08 -9.04 11.54
N GLN A 16 -7.03 -9.18 10.71
CA GLN A 16 -5.72 -9.68 11.16
C GLN A 16 -5.01 -8.73 12.11
N PHE A 17 -5.19 -7.41 11.93
CA PHE A 17 -4.68 -6.41 12.88
C PHE A 17 -5.40 -6.50 14.23
N VAL A 18 -6.73 -6.71 14.21
CA VAL A 18 -7.52 -6.91 15.44
C VAL A 18 -7.11 -8.19 16.15
N ARG A 19 -7.00 -9.31 15.41
CA ARG A 19 -6.47 -10.59 15.92
C ARG A 19 -5.12 -10.38 16.62
N ALA A 20 -4.22 -9.67 15.95
CA ALA A 20 -2.87 -9.40 16.43
C ALA A 20 -2.89 -8.56 17.72
N LEU A 21 -3.64 -7.46 17.76
CA LEU A 21 -3.81 -6.64 18.97
C LEU A 21 -4.37 -7.46 20.13
N HIS A 22 -5.42 -8.27 19.88
CA HIS A 22 -5.99 -9.17 20.88
C HIS A 22 -4.94 -10.18 21.41
N SER A 23 -4.14 -10.77 20.49
CA SER A 23 -3.14 -11.79 20.82
C SER A 23 -1.98 -11.29 21.71
N VAL A 24 -1.74 -9.97 21.73
CA VAL A 24 -0.71 -9.31 22.57
C VAL A 24 -1.31 -8.68 23.84
N GLY A 25 -2.57 -8.97 24.12
CA GLY A 25 -3.25 -8.57 25.35
C GLY A 25 -3.89 -7.17 25.34
N ALA A 26 -4.08 -6.56 24.15
CA ALA A 26 -4.82 -5.32 24.03
C ALA A 26 -6.34 -5.58 24.11
N ARG A 27 -7.07 -4.65 24.75
CA ARG A 27 -8.53 -4.57 24.62
C ARG A 27 -8.83 -3.74 23.38
N VAL A 28 -9.51 -4.32 22.39
CA VAL A 28 -9.76 -3.68 21.10
C VAL A 28 -11.21 -3.29 20.96
N THR A 29 -11.50 -1.99 20.85
CA THR A 29 -12.80 -1.51 20.41
C THR A 29 -12.75 -1.19 18.93
N GLY A 30 -13.53 -1.90 18.12
CA GLY A 30 -13.67 -1.62 16.68
C GLY A 30 -14.62 -0.44 16.47
N ILE A 31 -14.27 0.46 15.54
CA ILE A 31 -15.17 1.52 15.04
C ILE A 31 -15.32 1.28 13.54
N GLY A 32 -16.51 0.97 13.05
CA GLY A 32 -16.71 0.60 11.65
C GLY A 32 -18.12 0.91 11.14
N GLU A 33 -18.32 0.67 9.84
CA GLU A 33 -19.56 1.01 9.14
C GLU A 33 -20.57 -0.17 9.11
N ARG A 34 -20.03 -1.40 9.15
CA ARG A 34 -20.84 -2.64 9.10
C ARG A 34 -21.64 -2.83 10.40
N ALA A 35 -22.86 -3.38 10.28
CA ALA A 35 -23.62 -3.73 11.49
C ALA A 35 -22.95 -4.89 12.24
N HIS A 36 -23.00 -4.85 13.57
CA HIS A 36 -22.31 -5.81 14.44
C HIS A 36 -22.68 -7.28 14.15
N GLU A 37 -23.94 -7.55 13.84
CA GLU A 37 -24.47 -8.87 13.50
C GLU A 37 -23.89 -9.42 12.17
N HIS A 38 -23.39 -8.54 11.30
CA HIS A 38 -22.77 -8.91 10.03
C HIS A 38 -21.24 -9.00 10.09
N LEU A 39 -20.66 -8.82 11.28
CA LEU A 39 -19.23 -9.06 11.46
C LEU A 39 -18.95 -10.57 11.48
N ASP A 40 -17.78 -10.92 10.97
CA ASP A 40 -17.24 -12.28 11.07
C ASP A 40 -17.23 -12.74 12.54
N PRO A 41 -17.68 -13.98 12.85
CA PRO A 41 -17.72 -14.50 14.22
C PRO A 41 -16.36 -14.48 14.93
N GLU A 42 -15.25 -14.79 14.22
CA GLU A 42 -13.91 -14.73 14.79
C GLU A 42 -13.52 -13.28 15.12
N LEU A 43 -13.78 -12.32 14.19
CA LEU A 43 -13.54 -10.91 14.45
C LEU A 43 -14.28 -10.44 15.69
N ARG A 44 -15.55 -10.83 15.85
CA ARG A 44 -16.34 -10.50 17.05
C ARG A 44 -15.73 -11.04 18.33
N SER A 45 -15.12 -12.24 18.28
CA SER A 45 -14.49 -12.85 19.46
C SER A 45 -13.22 -12.14 19.92
N TRP A 46 -12.53 -11.40 19.03
CA TRP A 46 -11.34 -10.62 19.35
C TRP A 46 -11.65 -9.20 19.78
N LEU A 47 -12.87 -8.70 19.53
CA LEU A 47 -13.28 -7.36 19.91
C LEU A 47 -13.77 -7.33 21.36
N TYR A 48 -13.26 -6.35 22.12
CA TYR A 48 -13.78 -6.02 23.44
C TYR A 48 -15.13 -5.31 23.31
N ARG A 49 -15.25 -4.36 22.34
CA ARG A 49 -16.47 -3.62 21.98
C ARG A 49 -16.48 -3.30 20.49
N TYR A 50 -17.64 -2.91 20.00
CA TYR A 50 -17.79 -2.41 18.64
C TYR A 50 -18.77 -1.24 18.59
N GLU A 51 -18.35 -0.17 17.94
CA GLU A 51 -19.16 1.03 17.72
C GLU A 51 -19.44 1.17 16.22
N ARG A 52 -20.71 1.07 15.83
CA ARG A 52 -21.10 1.30 14.44
C ARG A 52 -21.29 2.79 14.19
N ILE A 53 -20.67 3.32 13.12
CA ILE A 53 -20.87 4.67 12.64
C ILE A 53 -21.27 4.69 11.16
N ARG A 54 -21.77 5.83 10.70
CA ARG A 54 -22.20 5.96 9.29
C ARG A 54 -21.03 5.91 8.32
N SER A 55 -19.93 6.57 8.63
CA SER A 55 -18.71 6.57 7.81
C SER A 55 -17.48 6.86 8.67
N VAL A 56 -16.45 6.03 8.52
CA VAL A 56 -15.17 6.18 9.23
C VAL A 56 -14.29 7.31 8.69
N VAL A 57 -14.57 7.79 7.47
CA VAL A 57 -13.90 8.96 6.89
C VAL A 57 -14.63 10.27 7.21
N HIS A 58 -15.83 10.21 7.78
CA HIS A 58 -16.55 11.37 8.25
C HIS A 58 -16.06 11.75 9.66
N GLU A 59 -15.13 12.71 9.74
CA GLU A 59 -14.44 13.09 10.95
C GLU A 59 -15.37 13.38 12.16
N PRO A 60 -16.51 14.11 12.01
CA PRO A 60 -17.43 14.30 13.12
C PRO A 60 -18.02 13.00 13.69
N SER A 61 -18.34 12.02 12.82
CA SER A 61 -18.87 10.71 13.28
C SER A 61 -17.80 9.93 14.03
N LEU A 62 -16.57 9.90 13.49
CA LEU A 62 -15.44 9.24 14.13
C LEU A 62 -15.07 9.91 15.46
N PHE A 63 -15.02 11.25 15.50
CA PHE A 63 -14.77 12.01 16.72
C PHE A 63 -15.79 11.69 17.82
N ASN A 64 -17.08 11.68 17.49
CA ASN A 64 -18.14 11.38 18.47
C ASN A 64 -18.01 9.95 19.02
N ALA A 65 -17.69 8.96 18.17
CA ALA A 65 -17.48 7.58 18.63
C ALA A 65 -16.25 7.46 19.56
N VAL A 66 -15.15 8.14 19.21
CA VAL A 66 -13.94 8.17 20.06
C VAL A 66 -14.21 8.86 21.39
N ARG A 67 -14.92 10.00 21.40
CA ARG A 67 -15.27 10.71 22.63
C ARG A 67 -16.22 9.89 23.51
N GLU A 68 -17.14 9.15 22.91
CA GLU A 68 -18.03 8.25 23.67
C GLU A 68 -17.25 7.08 24.27
N ALA A 69 -16.27 6.52 23.55
CA ALA A 69 -15.37 5.51 24.12
C ALA A 69 -14.56 6.07 25.29
N GLN A 70 -14.03 7.30 25.19
CA GLN A 70 -13.27 7.98 26.24
C GLN A 70 -14.12 8.33 27.50
N ARG A 71 -15.43 8.56 27.35
CA ARG A 71 -16.33 8.75 28.51
C ARG A 71 -16.49 7.50 29.35
N ARG A 72 -16.37 6.33 28.73
CA ARG A 72 -16.52 5.02 29.37
C ARG A 72 -15.24 4.56 30.05
N GLU A 73 -14.10 4.76 29.38
CA GLU A 73 -12.79 4.33 29.87
C GLU A 73 -11.65 5.02 29.14
N TRP A 74 -10.43 4.94 29.71
CA TRP A 74 -9.24 5.50 29.09
C TRP A 74 -8.92 4.80 27.77
N VAL A 75 -8.54 5.58 26.75
CA VAL A 75 -8.14 5.12 25.42
C VAL A 75 -6.66 5.47 25.21
N ASP A 76 -5.85 4.45 25.02
CA ASP A 76 -4.40 4.61 24.85
C ASP A 76 -4.00 4.88 23.40
N ARG A 77 -4.72 4.30 22.43
CA ARG A 77 -4.42 4.39 20.98
C ARG A 77 -5.69 4.49 20.16
N LEU A 78 -5.57 5.16 19.00
CA LEU A 78 -6.52 5.13 17.90
C LEU A 78 -5.75 4.77 16.61
N GLU A 79 -5.95 3.57 16.07
CA GLU A 79 -5.19 3.06 14.96
C GLU A 79 -6.04 2.90 13.68
N ALA A 80 -5.43 3.26 12.54
CA ALA A 80 -6.00 3.15 11.21
C ALA A 80 -4.92 2.66 10.24
N THR A 81 -5.23 1.64 9.46
CA THR A 81 -4.29 0.93 8.57
C THR A 81 -4.69 1.01 7.10
N ILE A 82 -5.70 1.78 6.77
CA ILE A 82 -6.17 2.03 5.40
C ILE A 82 -5.88 3.48 5.03
N GLU A 83 -5.40 3.71 3.80
CA GLU A 83 -4.99 5.01 3.27
C GLU A 83 -6.01 6.13 3.54
N ALA A 84 -7.29 5.88 3.19
CA ALA A 84 -8.36 6.87 3.35
C ALA A 84 -8.67 7.21 4.83
N HIS A 85 -8.28 6.34 5.77
CA HIS A 85 -8.61 6.49 7.19
C HIS A 85 -7.51 7.19 7.99
N VAL A 86 -6.25 7.24 7.46
CA VAL A 86 -5.08 7.71 8.22
C VAL A 86 -5.22 9.17 8.63
N LEU A 87 -5.57 10.06 7.70
CA LEU A 87 -5.67 11.50 7.99
C LEU A 87 -6.88 11.83 8.88
N PRO A 88 -8.12 11.32 8.62
CA PRO A 88 -9.24 11.47 9.54
C PRO A 88 -8.93 10.95 10.96
N ALA A 89 -8.32 9.77 11.06
CA ALA A 89 -7.93 9.23 12.37
C ALA A 89 -6.88 10.11 13.08
N ALA A 90 -5.91 10.68 12.34
CA ALA A 90 -4.91 11.58 12.93
C ALA A 90 -5.54 12.85 13.49
N ARG A 91 -6.49 13.47 12.78
CA ARG A 91 -7.22 14.66 13.24
C ARG A 91 -8.06 14.38 14.47
N VAL A 92 -8.78 13.27 14.49
CA VAL A 92 -9.57 12.86 15.65
C VAL A 92 -8.68 12.51 16.84
N ARG A 93 -7.56 11.82 16.59
CA ARG A 93 -6.54 11.49 17.61
C ARG A 93 -6.03 12.74 18.32
N GLU A 94 -5.62 13.75 17.53
CA GLU A 94 -5.12 15.02 18.05
C GLU A 94 -6.20 15.78 18.83
N ALA A 95 -7.42 15.88 18.28
CA ALA A 95 -8.55 16.53 18.93
C ALA A 95 -9.01 15.84 20.24
N CYS A 96 -8.74 14.54 20.38
CA CYS A 96 -9.07 13.73 21.56
C CYS A 96 -7.90 13.55 22.54
N GLY A 97 -6.72 14.11 22.27
CA GLY A 97 -5.53 13.97 23.10
C GLY A 97 -4.97 12.54 23.14
N ILE A 98 -5.18 11.74 22.08
CA ILE A 98 -4.67 10.36 21.98
C ILE A 98 -3.32 10.40 21.24
N PRO A 99 -2.25 9.75 21.77
CA PRO A 99 -0.95 9.74 21.12
C PRO A 99 -0.93 8.86 19.85
N GLY A 100 -0.07 9.21 18.88
CA GLY A 100 0.13 8.47 17.63
C GLY A 100 0.62 9.37 16.51
N THR A 101 0.46 8.93 15.26
CA THR A 101 0.83 9.72 14.07
C THR A 101 0.12 11.07 14.07
N SER A 102 0.89 12.17 13.98
CA SER A 102 0.36 13.54 14.01
C SER A 102 -0.43 13.87 12.74
N VAL A 103 -1.27 14.91 12.80
CA VAL A 103 -1.97 15.43 11.62
C VAL A 103 -0.98 15.87 10.55
N HIS A 104 0.11 16.53 10.93
CA HIS A 104 1.15 16.99 10.00
C HIS A 104 1.81 15.82 9.27
N THR A 105 2.25 14.79 9.99
CA THR A 105 2.85 13.58 9.40
C THR A 105 1.85 12.86 8.48
N ALA A 106 0.62 12.67 8.94
CA ALA A 106 -0.44 12.02 8.13
C ALA A 106 -0.75 12.82 6.86
N PHE A 107 -0.77 14.15 6.93
CA PHE A 107 -0.94 15.02 5.77
C PHE A 107 0.22 14.88 4.78
N LEU A 108 1.47 14.95 5.25
CA LEU A 108 2.64 14.79 4.38
C LEU A 108 2.68 13.40 3.71
N CYS A 109 2.25 12.34 4.40
CA CYS A 109 2.16 11.00 3.81
C CYS A 109 0.97 10.84 2.85
N ARG A 110 0.11 11.86 2.69
CA ARG A 110 -1.08 11.82 1.85
C ARG A 110 -1.01 12.77 0.65
N ASP A 111 -0.44 13.96 0.84
CA ASP A 111 -0.33 15.00 -0.18
C ASP A 111 1.03 14.93 -0.88
N LYS A 112 1.05 14.40 -2.10
CA LYS A 112 2.27 14.14 -2.86
C LYS A 112 3.16 15.36 -3.08
N PRO A 113 2.66 16.55 -3.47
CA PRO A 113 3.47 17.75 -3.58
C PRO A 113 4.07 18.20 -2.25
N ALA A 114 3.27 18.26 -1.18
CA ALA A 114 3.75 18.67 0.13
C ALA A 114 4.81 17.70 0.68
N MET A 115 4.62 16.39 0.49
CA MET A 115 5.61 15.36 0.81
C MET A 115 6.93 15.63 0.09
N LYS A 116 6.91 15.79 -1.25
CA LYS A 116 8.12 16.00 -2.05
C LYS A 116 8.83 17.30 -1.68
N ASP A 117 8.08 18.35 -1.37
CA ASP A 117 8.66 19.59 -0.89
C ASP A 117 9.35 19.44 0.47
N ALA A 118 8.75 18.67 1.39
CA ALA A 118 9.38 18.37 2.67
C ALA A 118 10.66 17.52 2.49
N LEU A 119 10.63 16.49 1.64
CA LEU A 119 11.77 15.64 1.34
C LEU A 119 12.90 16.40 0.62
N ARG A 120 12.56 17.27 -0.32
CA ARG A 120 13.53 18.11 -1.03
C ARG A 120 14.26 19.05 -0.07
N ARG A 121 13.53 19.69 0.85
CA ARG A 121 14.15 20.51 1.93
C ARG A 121 15.07 19.72 2.84
N ALA A 122 14.80 18.43 3.02
CA ALA A 122 15.66 17.50 3.78
C ALA A 122 16.83 16.93 2.96
N GLY A 123 17.01 17.35 1.70
CA GLY A 123 18.07 16.85 0.81
C GLY A 123 17.84 15.42 0.29
N ILE A 124 16.62 14.90 0.38
CA ILE A 124 16.27 13.57 -0.11
C ILE A 124 15.90 13.65 -1.59
N PRO A 125 16.49 12.80 -2.46
CA PRO A 125 16.20 12.81 -3.88
C PRO A 125 14.75 12.43 -4.17
N VAL A 126 14.02 13.35 -4.80
CA VAL A 126 12.64 13.18 -5.29
C VAL A 126 12.55 13.64 -6.74
N PRO A 127 11.56 13.20 -7.52
CA PRO A 127 11.26 13.81 -8.82
C PRO A 127 10.96 15.29 -8.68
N GLU A 128 11.31 16.08 -9.72
CA GLU A 128 10.76 17.43 -9.85
C GLU A 128 9.23 17.35 -9.83
N SER A 129 8.58 18.22 -9.09
CA SER A 129 7.13 18.17 -8.92
C SER A 129 6.54 19.51 -8.56
N LEU A 130 5.27 19.70 -8.93
CA LEU A 130 4.48 20.88 -8.63
C LEU A 130 3.05 20.46 -8.30
N GLY A 131 2.44 21.06 -7.28
CA GLY A 131 1.01 20.95 -6.99
C GLY A 131 0.29 22.22 -7.40
N THR A 132 -0.63 22.14 -8.37
CA THR A 132 -1.33 23.33 -8.87
C THR A 132 -2.73 23.01 -9.36
N ALA A 133 -3.58 24.04 -9.46
CA ALA A 133 -4.87 24.04 -10.15
C ALA A 133 -4.86 24.93 -11.40
N ASP A 134 -3.70 25.52 -11.74
CA ASP A 134 -3.50 26.37 -12.90
C ASP A 134 -2.90 25.57 -14.07
N PRO A 135 -3.63 25.41 -15.21
CA PRO A 135 -3.12 24.68 -16.36
C PRO A 135 -1.88 25.32 -16.98
N ASP A 136 -1.71 26.64 -16.89
CA ASP A 136 -0.54 27.33 -17.44
C ASP A 136 0.71 27.06 -16.59
N GLU A 137 0.57 26.86 -15.28
CA GLU A 137 1.68 26.41 -14.45
C GLU A 137 2.11 24.99 -14.82
N VAL A 138 1.16 24.09 -15.16
CA VAL A 138 1.49 22.74 -15.64
C VAL A 138 2.24 22.79 -16.96
N ARG A 139 1.82 23.64 -17.91
CA ARG A 139 2.53 23.82 -19.20
C ARG A 139 3.96 24.32 -18.98
N ARG A 140 4.12 25.38 -18.20
CA ARG A 140 5.46 25.93 -17.84
C ARG A 140 6.34 24.89 -17.13
N PHE A 141 5.74 24.06 -16.27
CA PHE A 141 6.46 22.97 -15.63
C PHE A 141 6.97 21.96 -16.68
N ALA A 142 6.11 21.50 -17.61
CA ALA A 142 6.49 20.56 -18.66
C ALA A 142 7.57 21.14 -19.61
N GLU A 143 7.47 22.43 -19.97
CA GLU A 143 8.51 23.12 -20.75
C GLU A 143 9.87 23.11 -20.03
N ARG A 144 9.87 23.31 -18.71
CA ARG A 144 11.09 23.37 -17.89
C ARG A 144 11.75 22.00 -17.69
N VAL A 145 10.97 20.96 -17.39
CA VAL A 145 11.51 19.61 -17.07
C VAL A 145 11.67 18.72 -18.30
N GLY A 146 10.97 19.04 -19.40
CA GLY A 146 10.86 18.20 -20.59
C GLY A 146 9.82 17.08 -20.46
N PHE A 147 9.54 16.44 -21.59
CA PHE A 147 8.66 15.27 -21.65
C PHE A 147 9.43 13.96 -21.50
N PRO A 148 8.78 12.88 -20.97
CA PRO A 148 7.40 12.83 -20.49
C PRO A 148 7.18 13.49 -19.15
N VAL A 149 5.94 13.94 -18.88
CA VAL A 149 5.49 14.35 -17.53
C VAL A 149 4.32 13.49 -17.08
N ILE A 150 4.16 13.39 -15.76
CA ILE A 150 3.07 12.65 -15.10
C ILE A 150 2.13 13.64 -14.41
N LEU A 151 0.84 13.53 -14.70
CA LEU A 151 -0.20 14.21 -13.94
C LEU A 151 -0.95 13.18 -13.09
N LYS A 152 -1.24 13.51 -11.84
CA LYS A 152 -2.00 12.62 -10.94
C LYS A 152 -2.76 13.40 -9.88
N PRO A 153 -3.85 12.84 -9.33
CA PRO A 153 -4.51 13.43 -8.17
C PRO A 153 -3.52 13.56 -7.01
N ARG A 154 -3.66 14.61 -6.20
CA ARG A 154 -2.73 14.87 -5.08
C ARG A 154 -2.76 13.77 -4.03
N ASP A 155 -3.93 13.17 -3.81
CA ASP A 155 -4.26 12.29 -2.70
C ASP A 155 -4.75 10.89 -3.12
N ALA A 156 -4.63 10.51 -4.40
CA ALA A 156 -4.94 9.15 -4.86
C ALA A 156 -3.79 8.18 -4.58
N ALA A 157 -4.10 6.89 -4.57
CA ALA A 157 -3.15 5.78 -4.41
C ALA A 157 -3.30 4.76 -5.56
N GLY A 158 -2.26 3.92 -5.77
CA GLY A 158 -2.30 2.81 -6.72
C GLY A 158 -2.40 3.24 -8.19
N ALA A 159 -1.75 4.31 -8.59
CA ALA A 159 -1.75 4.88 -9.95
C ALA A 159 -3.15 5.26 -10.51
N SER A 160 -4.19 5.23 -9.68
CA SER A 160 -5.54 5.62 -10.09
C SER A 160 -5.59 7.10 -10.52
N GLY A 161 -6.16 7.35 -11.72
CA GLY A 161 -6.27 8.69 -12.26
C GLY A 161 -4.92 9.33 -12.60
N THR A 162 -3.92 8.52 -12.98
CA THR A 162 -2.60 9.00 -13.40
C THR A 162 -2.54 9.10 -14.92
N TRP A 163 -2.08 10.24 -15.44
CA TRP A 163 -1.87 10.49 -16.87
C TRP A 163 -0.37 10.68 -17.14
N ARG A 164 0.10 10.00 -18.18
CA ARG A 164 1.42 10.23 -18.74
C ARG A 164 1.25 11.04 -20.03
N ALA A 165 1.94 12.17 -20.12
CA ALA A 165 2.00 12.99 -21.29
C ALA A 165 3.40 12.91 -21.90
N ASP A 166 3.50 12.34 -23.10
CA ASP A 166 4.77 12.14 -23.81
C ASP A 166 5.14 13.35 -24.69
N ASP A 167 4.17 14.24 -24.93
CA ASP A 167 4.30 15.46 -25.72
C ASP A 167 3.25 16.50 -25.32
N ALA A 168 3.33 17.69 -25.93
CA ALA A 168 2.41 18.80 -25.65
C ALA A 168 0.94 18.46 -25.98
N GLY A 169 0.68 17.68 -27.04
CA GLY A 169 -0.69 17.28 -27.41
C GLY A 169 -1.31 16.35 -26.36
N ARG A 170 -0.53 15.37 -25.87
CA ARG A 170 -0.92 14.49 -24.77
C ARG A 170 -1.09 15.26 -23.46
N LEU A 171 -0.29 16.30 -23.24
CA LEU A 171 -0.44 17.15 -22.06
C LEU A 171 -1.79 17.89 -22.07
N GLU A 172 -2.20 18.49 -23.20
CA GLU A 172 -3.51 19.14 -23.29
C GLU A 172 -4.66 18.17 -23.04
N GLN A 173 -4.58 16.94 -23.57
CA GLN A 173 -5.56 15.91 -23.26
C GLN A 173 -5.60 15.60 -21.76
N ALA A 174 -4.45 15.41 -21.13
CA ALA A 174 -4.35 15.14 -19.69
C ALA A 174 -4.89 16.29 -18.82
N LEU A 175 -4.70 17.55 -19.23
CA LEU A 175 -5.25 18.71 -18.55
C LEU A 175 -6.79 18.71 -18.55
N HIS A 176 -7.40 18.32 -19.68
CA HIS A 176 -8.86 18.17 -19.75
C HIS A 176 -9.38 17.01 -18.89
N GLU A 177 -8.79 15.83 -19.04
CA GLU A 177 -9.23 14.60 -18.35
C GLU A 177 -9.01 14.67 -16.83
N SER A 178 -7.95 15.32 -16.38
CA SER A 178 -7.66 15.49 -14.94
C SER A 178 -8.57 16.49 -14.25
N GLY A 179 -9.25 17.36 -15.03
CA GLY A 179 -10.11 18.42 -14.52
C GLY A 179 -9.37 19.68 -14.08
N VAL A 180 -8.07 19.82 -14.36
CA VAL A 180 -7.29 21.05 -14.08
C VAL A 180 -7.91 22.24 -14.80
N MET A 181 -8.39 22.05 -16.05
CA MET A 181 -9.09 23.10 -16.79
C MET A 181 -10.33 23.65 -16.09
N HIS A 182 -10.85 22.93 -15.08
CA HIS A 182 -12.00 23.29 -14.24
C HIS A 182 -11.60 23.61 -12.80
N GLY A 183 -10.32 23.91 -12.55
CA GLY A 183 -9.80 24.30 -11.23
C GLY A 183 -9.52 23.14 -10.26
N ARG A 184 -9.54 21.88 -10.73
CA ARG A 184 -9.12 20.76 -9.89
C ARG A 184 -7.60 20.80 -9.68
N SER A 185 -7.16 20.71 -8.42
CA SER A 185 -5.74 20.65 -8.10
C SER A 185 -5.17 19.26 -8.40
N VAL A 186 -4.01 19.25 -9.07
CA VAL A 186 -3.24 18.04 -9.41
C VAL A 186 -1.81 18.13 -8.93
N ALA A 187 -1.13 16.99 -8.86
CA ALA A 187 0.33 16.90 -8.82
C ALA A 187 0.83 16.67 -10.25
N VAL A 188 1.78 17.48 -10.72
CA VAL A 188 2.54 17.24 -11.94
C VAL A 188 3.98 16.91 -11.56
N GLU A 189 4.59 15.94 -12.24
CA GLU A 189 5.91 15.40 -11.91
C GLU A 189 6.71 15.11 -13.19
N GLU A 190 8.04 15.25 -13.13
CA GLU A 190 8.90 14.67 -14.15
C GLU A 190 8.71 13.16 -14.19
N PHE A 191 8.78 12.56 -15.36
CA PHE A 191 8.82 11.10 -15.48
C PHE A 191 10.19 10.58 -15.05
N VAL A 192 10.19 9.64 -14.11
CA VAL A 192 11.42 8.98 -13.66
C VAL A 192 11.60 7.69 -14.44
N GLU A 193 12.61 7.63 -15.29
CA GLU A 193 13.03 6.40 -15.94
C GLU A 193 13.75 5.51 -14.94
N GLY A 194 13.37 4.23 -14.90
CA GLY A 194 14.01 3.25 -14.05
C GLY A 194 13.09 2.14 -13.58
N HIS A 195 13.65 1.26 -12.78
CA HIS A 195 12.94 0.18 -12.13
C HIS A 195 12.22 0.67 -10.88
N GLU A 196 10.97 0.27 -10.71
CA GLU A 196 10.13 0.62 -9.56
C GLU A 196 10.17 -0.47 -8.50
N GLY A 197 10.31 -0.05 -7.27
CA GLY A 197 10.23 -0.90 -6.10
C GLY A 197 9.79 -0.11 -4.88
N PHE A 198 9.74 -0.78 -3.75
CA PHE A 198 9.38 -0.12 -2.51
C PHE A 198 10.18 -0.65 -1.32
N TYR A 199 10.26 0.19 -0.30
CA TYR A 199 10.88 -0.09 0.98
C TYR A 199 9.83 0.11 2.07
N ASP A 200 9.47 -0.98 2.71
CA ASP A 200 8.45 -1.00 3.75
C ASP A 200 9.07 -1.19 5.12
N THR A 201 8.53 -0.51 6.10
CA THR A 201 8.99 -0.66 7.47
C THR A 201 7.86 -0.86 8.46
N MET A 202 8.22 -1.49 9.57
CA MET A 202 7.55 -1.30 10.85
C MET A 202 8.50 -0.51 11.74
N SER A 203 8.17 0.77 11.98
CA SER A 203 9.01 1.69 12.75
C SER A 203 8.49 1.85 14.17
N ILE A 204 9.41 2.02 15.13
CA ILE A 204 9.13 2.27 16.53
C ILE A 204 9.93 3.50 16.96
N GLY A 205 9.23 4.55 17.38
CA GLY A 205 9.88 5.80 17.80
C GLY A 205 10.73 6.47 16.71
N GLY A 206 10.38 6.26 15.43
CA GLY A 206 11.09 6.84 14.30
C GLY A 206 12.23 5.97 13.73
N GLU A 207 12.50 4.82 14.33
CA GLU A 207 13.52 3.88 13.84
C GLU A 207 12.89 2.58 13.34
N PRO A 208 13.29 2.08 12.15
CA PRO A 208 12.79 0.82 11.62
C PRO A 208 13.18 -0.38 12.51
N ALA A 209 12.18 -1.05 13.07
CA ALA A 209 12.36 -2.33 13.77
C ALA A 209 12.36 -3.51 12.79
N HIS A 210 11.56 -3.39 11.72
CA HIS A 210 11.54 -4.33 10.59
C HIS A 210 11.61 -3.56 9.28
N GLU A 211 12.36 -4.11 8.32
CA GLU A 211 12.59 -3.54 6.99
C GLU A 211 12.35 -4.60 5.93
N PHE A 212 11.67 -4.22 4.85
CA PHE A 212 11.40 -5.08 3.71
C PHE A 212 11.63 -4.31 2.42
N ILE A 213 12.07 -5.01 1.38
CA ILE A 213 12.22 -4.45 0.02
C ILE A 213 11.48 -5.35 -0.94
N ALA A 214 10.74 -4.74 -1.85
CA ALA A 214 10.06 -5.46 -2.90
C ALA A 214 10.13 -4.71 -4.23
N HIS A 215 9.83 -5.41 -5.30
CA HIS A 215 9.98 -4.96 -6.67
C HIS A 215 8.69 -5.22 -7.45
N TYR A 216 8.35 -4.30 -8.33
CA TYR A 216 7.29 -4.45 -9.32
C TYR A 216 7.85 -4.94 -10.67
N TYR A 217 7.13 -5.84 -11.34
CA TYR A 217 7.43 -6.34 -12.67
C TYR A 217 6.15 -6.46 -13.51
N PRO A 218 5.95 -5.56 -14.49
CA PRO A 218 6.67 -4.30 -14.73
C PRO A 218 6.27 -3.23 -13.68
N ASN A 219 6.77 -2.01 -13.88
CA ASN A 219 6.38 -0.84 -13.10
C ASN A 219 4.85 -0.66 -13.07
N VAL A 220 4.33 -0.12 -11.96
CA VAL A 220 2.88 -0.08 -11.69
C VAL A 220 2.10 0.63 -12.81
N LEU A 221 2.60 1.77 -13.32
CA LEU A 221 1.92 2.52 -14.36
C LEU A 221 1.76 1.70 -15.66
N GLU A 222 2.76 0.91 -16.04
CA GLU A 222 2.68 0.01 -17.19
C GLU A 222 1.72 -1.15 -16.91
N ALA A 223 1.84 -1.76 -15.74
CA ALA A 223 0.97 -2.85 -15.31
C ALA A 223 -0.51 -2.47 -15.33
N MET A 224 -0.85 -1.24 -14.90
CA MET A 224 -2.23 -0.75 -14.83
C MET A 224 -2.82 -0.30 -16.17
N ARG A 225 -2.02 -0.32 -17.25
CA ARG A 225 -2.45 0.09 -18.60
C ARG A 225 -2.41 -1.04 -19.62
N THR A 226 -1.80 -2.17 -19.28
CA THR A 226 -1.48 -3.22 -20.23
C THR A 226 -2.12 -4.54 -19.83
N ARG A 227 -3.22 -4.90 -20.51
CA ARG A 227 -4.04 -6.08 -20.18
C ARG A 227 -3.28 -7.40 -20.28
N TRP A 228 -2.48 -7.58 -21.31
CA TRP A 228 -1.77 -8.85 -21.59
C TRP A 228 -0.58 -9.11 -20.66
N ILE A 229 -0.25 -8.18 -19.79
CA ILE A 229 0.79 -8.37 -18.78
C ILE A 229 0.15 -8.94 -17.52
N SER A 230 0.72 -10.03 -17.01
CA SER A 230 0.45 -10.55 -15.67
C SER A 230 1.46 -9.93 -14.70
N PRO A 231 1.11 -8.84 -13.99
CA PRO A 231 2.07 -8.13 -13.17
C PRO A 231 2.47 -8.94 -11.94
N GLN A 232 3.72 -8.76 -11.54
CA GLN A 232 4.30 -9.43 -10.38
C GLN A 232 4.76 -8.41 -9.35
N LEU A 233 4.65 -8.80 -8.08
CA LEU A 233 5.20 -8.13 -6.94
C LEU A 233 6.02 -9.14 -6.15
N ILE A 234 7.32 -8.86 -5.95
CA ILE A 234 8.24 -9.83 -5.33
C ILE A 234 9.03 -9.15 -4.22
N THR A 235 8.88 -9.63 -2.99
CA THR A 235 9.73 -9.24 -1.86
C THR A 235 11.02 -10.05 -1.87
N THR A 236 12.13 -9.36 -1.69
CA THR A 236 13.45 -9.99 -1.68
C THR A 236 13.86 -10.45 -0.28
N ASN A 237 14.57 -11.57 -0.21
CA ASN A 237 15.28 -12.00 0.98
C ASN A 237 16.73 -11.44 1.07
N ARG A 238 17.14 -10.65 0.07
CA ARG A 238 18.49 -10.04 -0.02
C ARG A 238 18.54 -8.64 0.61
N VAL A 239 17.58 -8.31 1.50
CA VAL A 239 17.42 -6.96 2.12
C VAL A 239 18.72 -6.47 2.77
N ASP A 240 19.51 -7.38 3.33
CA ASP A 240 20.75 -7.06 4.04
C ASP A 240 21.99 -7.06 3.13
N SER A 241 21.81 -7.20 1.80
CA SER A 241 22.90 -7.10 0.84
C SER A 241 23.33 -5.65 0.61
N PRO A 242 24.62 -5.40 0.28
CA PRO A 242 25.15 -4.04 0.06
C PRO A 242 24.39 -3.26 -1.03
N GLY A 243 23.79 -3.93 -2.03
CA GLY A 243 23.04 -3.29 -3.11
C GLY A 243 21.80 -2.51 -2.65
N TYR A 244 21.29 -2.78 -1.44
CA TYR A 244 20.10 -2.11 -0.89
C TYR A 244 20.43 -1.05 0.19
N GLU A 245 21.71 -0.86 0.55
CA GLU A 245 22.07 0.10 1.61
C GLU A 245 21.67 1.54 1.29
N GLU A 246 21.74 1.93 0.01
CA GLU A 246 21.32 3.27 -0.41
C GLU A 246 19.81 3.44 -0.27
N ALA A 247 19.01 2.47 -0.72
CA ALA A 247 17.55 2.49 -0.57
C ALA A 247 17.13 2.55 0.91
N LYS A 248 17.74 1.74 1.77
CA LYS A 248 17.48 1.73 3.22
C LYS A 248 17.86 3.07 3.86
N ARG A 249 19.03 3.61 3.51
CA ARG A 249 19.49 4.91 4.03
C ARG A 249 18.52 6.02 3.63
N MET A 250 18.08 6.05 2.36
CA MET A 250 17.08 6.99 1.88
C MET A 250 15.75 6.83 2.63
N GLY A 251 15.25 5.60 2.74
CA GLY A 251 13.97 5.34 3.42
C GLY A 251 13.97 5.72 4.90
N ARG A 252 15.06 5.46 5.63
CA ARG A 252 15.24 5.91 7.01
C ARG A 252 15.29 7.45 7.11
N ALA A 253 15.93 8.11 6.15
CA ALA A 253 15.93 9.57 6.09
C ALA A 253 14.53 10.14 5.85
N VAL A 254 13.72 9.48 5.00
CA VAL A 254 12.31 9.85 4.76
C VAL A 254 11.49 9.76 6.05
N ILE A 255 11.61 8.65 6.80
CA ILE A 255 10.90 8.47 8.09
C ILE A 255 11.19 9.64 9.03
N ARG A 256 12.47 10.01 9.17
CA ARG A 256 12.87 11.14 10.04
C ARG A 256 12.37 12.48 9.52
N ALA A 257 12.50 12.72 8.21
CA ALA A 257 12.11 14.00 7.60
C ALA A 257 10.60 14.27 7.70
N LEU A 258 9.76 13.24 7.66
CA LEU A 258 8.31 13.35 7.75
C LEU A 258 7.79 13.20 9.19
N GLY A 259 8.66 13.00 10.18
CA GLY A 259 8.28 12.88 11.59
C GLY A 259 7.46 11.62 11.89
N ILE A 260 7.73 10.52 11.19
CA ILE A 260 7.04 9.25 11.41
C ILE A 260 7.61 8.61 12.68
N GLY A 261 6.74 8.36 13.66
CA GLY A 261 7.09 7.72 14.93
C GLY A 261 6.91 6.19 14.90
N THR A 262 5.93 5.69 15.67
CA THR A 262 5.56 4.27 15.65
C THR A 262 4.45 4.05 14.64
N SER A 263 4.78 3.46 13.51
CA SER A 263 3.86 3.19 12.39
C SER A 263 4.47 2.21 11.39
N ALA A 264 3.62 1.51 10.65
CA ALA A 264 4.03 0.90 9.39
C ALA A 264 4.21 1.98 8.32
N THR A 265 5.12 1.78 7.37
CA THR A 265 5.27 2.64 6.19
C THR A 265 5.35 1.82 4.92
N HIS A 266 4.86 2.40 3.84
CA HIS A 266 5.01 1.90 2.48
C HIS A 266 5.62 3.01 1.64
N GLN A 267 6.86 2.83 1.16
CA GLN A 267 7.68 3.86 0.52
C GLN A 267 8.09 3.40 -0.88
N GLU A 268 7.51 4.00 -1.91
CA GLU A 268 7.81 3.69 -3.30
C GLU A 268 8.99 4.52 -3.81
N TRP A 269 9.86 3.88 -4.59
CA TRP A 269 11.03 4.49 -5.19
C TRP A 269 11.25 4.00 -6.61
N PHE A 270 11.95 4.82 -7.40
CA PHE A 270 12.52 4.45 -8.68
C PHE A 270 14.05 4.42 -8.58
N PHE A 271 14.64 3.46 -9.29
CA PHE A 271 16.09 3.37 -9.47
C PHE A 271 16.43 3.31 -10.96
N GLY A 272 17.17 4.29 -11.43
CA GLY A 272 17.53 4.42 -12.83
C GLY A 272 18.80 5.26 -13.05
N PRO A 273 18.99 5.85 -14.23
CA PRO A 273 20.19 6.63 -14.56
C PRO A 273 20.47 7.79 -13.60
N LYS A 274 19.43 8.34 -12.97
CA LYS A 274 19.55 9.42 -11.96
C LYS A 274 19.74 8.87 -10.52
N GLY A 275 20.00 7.57 -10.32
CA GLY A 275 20.03 6.93 -9.00
C GLY A 275 18.64 6.75 -8.40
N TYR A 276 18.57 6.54 -7.07
CA TYR A 276 17.29 6.43 -6.36
C TYR A 276 16.53 7.76 -6.34
N ARG A 277 15.22 7.68 -6.54
CA ARG A 277 14.26 8.79 -6.39
C ARG A 277 13.07 8.31 -5.58
N MET A 278 12.79 8.99 -4.46
CA MET A 278 11.61 8.73 -3.64
C MET A 278 10.36 9.21 -4.36
N SER A 279 9.40 8.32 -4.59
CA SER A 279 8.18 8.61 -5.34
C SER A 279 7.01 8.96 -4.43
N GLU A 280 6.67 8.04 -3.52
CA GLU A 280 5.49 8.15 -2.66
C GLU A 280 5.71 7.44 -1.32
N ILE A 281 5.01 7.89 -0.27
CA ILE A 281 4.96 7.19 1.00
C ILE A 281 3.55 7.23 1.59
N GLY A 282 3.11 6.10 2.17
CA GLY A 282 1.99 6.03 3.10
C GLY A 282 2.47 5.65 4.50
N CYS A 283 1.97 6.32 5.54
CA CYS A 283 2.21 5.90 6.94
C CYS A 283 1.18 4.85 7.37
N ARG A 284 1.16 3.75 6.65
CA ARG A 284 0.29 2.59 6.82
C ARG A 284 0.91 1.34 6.20
N PRO A 285 0.39 0.15 6.52
CA PRO A 285 0.77 -1.10 5.85
C PRO A 285 0.60 -1.05 4.33
N ALA A 286 1.52 -1.71 3.60
CA ALA A 286 1.34 -1.91 2.17
C ALA A 286 0.07 -2.69 1.86
N GLY A 287 -0.56 -2.38 0.73
CA GLY A 287 -1.73 -3.10 0.22
C GLY A 287 -1.38 -4.40 -0.51
N VAL A 288 -2.35 -4.89 -1.31
CA VAL A 288 -2.16 -5.98 -2.29
C VAL A 288 -1.60 -7.28 -1.68
N GLY A 289 -1.86 -7.54 -0.39
CA GLY A 289 -1.35 -8.76 0.27
C GLY A 289 0.15 -8.77 0.54
N CYS A 290 0.86 -7.62 0.45
CA CYS A 290 2.30 -7.54 0.71
C CYS A 290 2.67 -8.06 2.10
N TRP A 291 1.86 -7.77 3.12
CA TRP A 291 2.13 -8.23 4.47
C TRP A 291 2.09 -9.75 4.61
N ASP A 292 1.20 -10.42 3.89
CA ASP A 292 1.18 -11.89 3.85
C ASP A 292 2.44 -12.44 3.16
N LEU A 293 2.94 -11.76 2.11
CA LEU A 293 4.21 -12.12 1.47
C LEU A 293 5.39 -11.94 2.44
N TYR A 294 5.41 -10.84 3.22
CA TYR A 294 6.45 -10.64 4.25
C TYR A 294 6.41 -11.69 5.34
N CYS A 295 5.21 -12.07 5.78
CA CYS A 295 5.04 -13.17 6.73
C CYS A 295 5.62 -14.47 6.17
N ALA A 296 5.24 -14.84 4.94
CA ALA A 296 5.67 -16.08 4.29
C ALA A 296 7.19 -16.10 3.96
N ALA A 297 7.76 -14.93 3.63
CA ALA A 297 9.18 -14.78 3.32
C ALA A 297 10.08 -14.92 4.57
N ASN A 298 9.57 -14.55 5.74
CA ASN A 298 10.38 -14.36 6.93
C ASN A 298 10.01 -15.26 8.12
N ASP A 299 9.09 -16.20 7.93
CA ASP A 299 8.61 -17.12 8.96
C ASP A 299 8.16 -16.39 10.26
N LEU A 300 7.47 -15.25 10.11
CA LEU A 300 6.96 -14.45 11.22
C LEU A 300 5.53 -13.94 10.95
N ASP A 301 4.82 -13.58 11.99
CA ASP A 301 3.53 -12.90 11.91
C ASP A 301 3.75 -11.38 12.02
N LEU A 302 3.84 -10.68 10.87
CA LEU A 302 4.08 -9.24 10.84
C LEU A 302 2.93 -8.43 11.43
N TYR A 303 1.70 -8.95 11.39
CA TYR A 303 0.56 -8.33 12.07
C TYR A 303 0.77 -8.32 13.59
N ARG A 304 1.30 -9.43 14.13
CA ARG A 304 1.64 -9.53 15.55
C ARG A 304 2.83 -8.62 15.90
N GLU A 305 3.84 -8.53 15.06
CA GLU A 305 4.97 -7.59 15.24
C GLU A 305 4.50 -6.13 15.28
N TRP A 306 3.54 -5.76 14.41
CA TRP A 306 2.90 -4.46 14.45
C TRP A 306 2.15 -4.23 15.77
N ALA A 307 1.38 -5.19 16.22
CA ALA A 307 0.68 -5.10 17.49
C ALA A 307 1.65 -4.99 18.69
N MET A 308 2.77 -5.73 18.66
CA MET A 308 3.85 -5.61 19.66
C MET A 308 4.45 -4.20 19.67
N ALA A 309 4.68 -3.61 18.51
CA ALA A 309 5.18 -2.24 18.39
C ALA A 309 4.19 -1.22 18.96
N ILE A 310 2.89 -1.34 18.65
CA ILE A 310 1.84 -0.43 19.11
C ILE A 310 1.61 -0.55 20.63
N VAL A 311 1.56 -1.78 21.14
CA VAL A 311 1.17 -2.07 22.53
C VAL A 311 2.36 -2.05 23.48
N HIS A 312 3.48 -2.61 23.05
CA HIS A 312 4.66 -2.83 23.92
C HIS A 312 5.88 -2.00 23.54
N GLY A 313 5.86 -1.26 22.41
CA GLY A 313 6.95 -0.40 21.97
C GLY A 313 8.23 -1.16 21.60
N ARG A 314 8.14 -2.43 21.24
CA ARG A 314 9.29 -3.27 20.85
C ARG A 314 8.86 -4.40 19.91
N PRO A 315 9.77 -4.90 19.04
CA PRO A 315 9.52 -6.11 18.28
C PRO A 315 9.63 -7.35 19.17
N GLU A 316 9.03 -8.47 18.74
CA GLU A 316 9.13 -9.77 19.39
C GLU A 316 10.17 -10.67 18.69
N ARG A 317 10.20 -10.66 17.36
CA ARG A 317 11.05 -11.52 16.52
C ARG A 317 11.82 -10.69 15.49
N ARG A 318 12.84 -11.33 14.91
CA ARG A 318 13.57 -10.81 13.74
C ARG A 318 13.12 -11.54 12.48
N PRO A 319 13.04 -10.88 11.33
CA PRO A 319 12.81 -11.52 10.04
C PRO A 319 13.87 -12.57 9.73
N SER A 320 13.47 -13.78 9.31
CA SER A 320 14.41 -14.89 9.05
C SER A 320 15.22 -14.70 7.76
N ARG A 321 14.70 -13.93 6.79
CA ARG A 321 15.28 -13.76 5.45
C ARG A 321 15.46 -15.08 4.67
N ARG A 322 14.73 -16.13 5.03
CA ARG A 322 14.90 -17.45 4.41
C ARG A 322 14.41 -17.52 2.98
N PHE A 323 13.32 -16.81 2.67
CA PHE A 323 12.67 -16.89 1.37
C PHE A 323 12.51 -15.50 0.75
N ALA A 324 12.61 -15.44 -0.57
CA ALA A 324 11.87 -14.47 -1.34
C ALA A 324 10.41 -14.95 -1.44
N ALA A 325 9.45 -14.04 -1.49
CA ALA A 325 8.04 -14.35 -1.72
C ALA A 325 7.46 -13.39 -2.74
N GLY A 326 6.60 -13.88 -3.61
CA GLY A 326 6.05 -13.06 -4.67
C GLY A 326 4.63 -13.47 -5.04
N MET A 327 3.98 -12.55 -5.69
CA MET A 327 2.65 -12.71 -6.24
C MET A 327 2.66 -12.38 -7.73
N ILE A 328 1.88 -13.13 -8.49
CA ILE A 328 1.53 -12.81 -9.86
C ILE A 328 0.01 -12.66 -9.97
N ALA A 329 -0.43 -11.55 -10.56
CA ALA A 329 -1.84 -11.32 -10.87
C ALA A 329 -2.13 -11.82 -12.29
N LEU A 330 -3.11 -12.70 -12.41
CA LEU A 330 -3.48 -13.35 -13.67
C LEU A 330 -4.69 -12.65 -14.26
N ARG A 331 -4.54 -12.11 -15.46
CA ARG A 331 -5.57 -11.29 -16.13
C ARG A 331 -6.19 -12.04 -17.31
N PRO A 332 -7.51 -11.96 -17.47
CA PRO A 332 -8.17 -12.45 -18.68
C PRO A 332 -7.80 -11.58 -19.88
N SER A 333 -7.88 -12.17 -21.08
CA SER A 333 -7.57 -11.46 -22.35
C SER A 333 -8.57 -10.34 -22.66
N GLN A 334 -9.78 -10.40 -22.08
CA GLN A 334 -10.86 -9.40 -22.28
C GLN A 334 -11.71 -9.26 -20.99
N ASP A 335 -12.44 -8.17 -20.88
CA ASP A 335 -13.46 -8.00 -19.86
C ASP A 335 -14.69 -8.83 -20.19
N GLY A 336 -15.48 -9.19 -19.18
CA GLY A 336 -16.67 -10.00 -19.29
C GLY A 336 -16.90 -10.83 -18.03
N THR A 337 -17.16 -12.11 -18.21
CA THR A 337 -17.40 -13.07 -17.13
C THR A 337 -16.42 -14.22 -17.25
N ILE A 338 -15.74 -14.58 -16.17
CA ILE A 338 -14.81 -15.72 -16.13
C ILE A 338 -15.56 -16.99 -16.56
N SER A 339 -15.03 -17.69 -17.55
CA SER A 339 -15.59 -18.94 -18.07
C SER A 339 -14.78 -20.17 -17.67
N GLY A 340 -13.53 -20.03 -17.28
CA GLY A 340 -12.67 -21.11 -16.84
C GLY A 340 -11.19 -20.75 -16.82
N TYR A 341 -10.38 -21.76 -16.55
CA TYR A 341 -8.92 -21.66 -16.41
C TYR A 341 -8.25 -22.79 -17.17
N GLU A 342 -7.01 -22.54 -17.59
CA GLU A 342 -6.12 -23.53 -18.18
C GLU A 342 -4.77 -23.49 -17.45
N GLY A 343 -4.08 -24.62 -17.30
CA GLY A 343 -2.76 -24.70 -16.67
C GLY A 343 -2.76 -24.73 -15.15
N VAL A 344 -3.93 -24.75 -14.47
CA VAL A 344 -4.01 -24.71 -13.01
C VAL A 344 -3.54 -26.05 -12.40
N ASP A 345 -3.89 -27.19 -12.99
CA ASP A 345 -3.47 -28.50 -12.51
C ASP A 345 -1.93 -28.67 -12.65
N GLU A 346 -1.36 -28.17 -13.73
CA GLU A 346 0.08 -28.11 -13.97
C GLU A 346 0.79 -27.25 -12.90
N LEU A 347 0.24 -26.08 -12.59
CA LEU A 347 0.74 -25.20 -11.53
C LEU A 347 0.87 -25.95 -10.20
N TYR A 348 -0.20 -26.63 -9.76
CA TYR A 348 -0.18 -27.37 -8.49
C TYR A 348 0.78 -28.57 -8.52
N ARG A 349 0.86 -29.27 -9.66
CA ARG A 349 1.75 -30.43 -9.82
C ARG A 349 3.23 -30.03 -9.81
N GLU A 350 3.58 -28.93 -10.51
CA GLU A 350 4.96 -28.49 -10.68
C GLU A 350 5.47 -27.65 -9.51
N PHE A 351 4.65 -26.73 -9.03
CA PHE A 351 5.07 -25.73 -8.05
C PHE A 351 4.37 -25.83 -6.69
N GLY A 352 3.58 -26.89 -6.43
CA GLY A 352 2.76 -27.01 -5.21
C GLY A 352 3.54 -26.85 -3.90
N THR A 353 4.81 -27.29 -3.84
CA THR A 353 5.68 -27.15 -2.67
C THR A 353 6.13 -25.71 -2.39
N TYR A 354 6.06 -24.84 -3.39
CA TYR A 354 6.44 -23.44 -3.31
C TYR A 354 5.24 -22.50 -3.18
N LEU A 355 4.03 -23.00 -3.36
CA LEU A 355 2.81 -22.22 -3.20
C LEU A 355 2.62 -21.79 -1.75
N ILE A 356 2.32 -20.50 -1.57
CA ILE A 356 1.77 -19.96 -0.31
C ILE A 356 0.26 -20.14 -0.35
N ASP A 357 -0.37 -19.62 -1.36
CA ASP A 357 -1.79 -19.75 -1.68
C ASP A 357 -2.08 -19.29 -3.12
N ALA A 358 -3.32 -19.47 -3.56
CA ALA A 358 -3.81 -19.00 -4.85
C ALA A 358 -5.30 -18.66 -4.76
N HIS A 359 -5.73 -17.74 -5.60
CA HIS A 359 -7.12 -17.37 -5.72
C HIS A 359 -7.57 -17.45 -7.18
N PHE A 360 -8.52 -18.33 -7.42
CA PHE A 360 -9.17 -18.53 -8.71
C PHE A 360 -10.68 -18.38 -8.52
N PRO A 361 -11.28 -17.20 -8.80
CA PRO A 361 -12.72 -17.03 -8.70
C PRO A 361 -13.49 -18.06 -9.53
N PRO A 362 -14.66 -18.52 -9.08
CA PRO A 362 -15.43 -19.50 -9.82
C PRO A 362 -15.90 -18.94 -11.17
N PRO A 363 -16.11 -19.78 -12.19
CA PRO A 363 -16.79 -19.39 -13.42
C PRO A 363 -18.13 -18.68 -13.12
N GLY A 364 -18.45 -17.66 -13.88
CA GLY A 364 -19.60 -16.78 -13.62
C GLY A 364 -19.24 -15.48 -12.87
N THR A 365 -18.02 -15.36 -12.33
CA THR A 365 -17.57 -14.12 -11.69
C THR A 365 -17.26 -13.04 -12.74
N PRO A 366 -17.81 -11.80 -12.60
CA PRO A 366 -17.45 -10.70 -13.49
C PRO A 366 -15.95 -10.37 -13.39
N THR A 367 -15.34 -10.03 -14.53
CA THR A 367 -13.96 -9.56 -14.56
C THR A 367 -13.86 -8.12 -14.05
N GLN A 368 -12.67 -7.74 -13.61
CA GLN A 368 -12.35 -6.35 -13.30
C GLN A 368 -11.55 -5.74 -14.47
N PRO A 369 -11.84 -4.49 -14.85
CA PRO A 369 -11.02 -3.79 -15.85
C PRO A 369 -9.58 -3.64 -15.35
N VAL A 370 -8.63 -3.48 -16.27
CA VAL A 370 -7.20 -3.40 -15.95
C VAL A 370 -6.90 -2.27 -14.96
N GLU A 371 -7.61 -1.16 -15.10
CA GLU A 371 -7.44 0.05 -14.29
C GLU A 371 -8.06 -0.08 -12.87
N ALA A 372 -8.85 -1.11 -12.62
CA ALA A 372 -9.55 -1.29 -11.34
C ALA A 372 -8.68 -1.90 -10.24
N GLY A 373 -7.56 -2.53 -10.59
CA GLY A 373 -6.70 -3.09 -9.57
C GLY A 373 -5.51 -3.88 -10.07
N TYR A 374 -4.41 -3.77 -9.32
CA TYR A 374 -3.18 -4.51 -9.57
C TYR A 374 -3.40 -6.04 -9.45
N MET A 375 -4.19 -6.47 -8.46
CA MET A 375 -4.45 -7.88 -8.15
C MET A 375 -5.24 -8.62 -9.23
N ALA A 376 -5.98 -7.91 -10.09
CA ALA A 376 -6.93 -8.53 -11.01
C ALA A 376 -7.93 -9.49 -10.31
N ASN A 377 -8.53 -10.43 -11.05
CA ASN A 377 -9.48 -11.39 -10.47
C ASN A 377 -8.78 -12.61 -9.86
N ALA A 378 -7.76 -13.14 -10.53
CA ALA A 378 -7.04 -14.33 -10.12
C ALA A 378 -5.58 -14.00 -9.81
N TRP A 379 -5.00 -14.69 -8.85
CA TRP A 379 -3.61 -14.50 -8.48
C TRP A 379 -3.02 -15.77 -7.84
N VAL A 380 -1.68 -15.87 -7.88
CA VAL A 380 -0.91 -16.94 -7.26
C VAL A 380 0.20 -16.32 -6.43
N ARG A 381 0.37 -16.78 -5.19
CA ARG A 381 1.47 -16.39 -4.30
C ARG A 381 2.41 -17.57 -4.06
N MET A 382 3.71 -17.33 -4.20
CA MET A 382 4.74 -18.35 -4.08
C MET A 382 5.91 -17.84 -3.25
N ARG A 383 6.72 -18.77 -2.70
CA ARG A 383 8.00 -18.46 -2.06
C ARG A 383 9.09 -19.43 -2.49
N HIS A 384 10.32 -18.95 -2.53
CA HIS A 384 11.48 -19.77 -2.84
C HIS A 384 12.73 -19.20 -2.11
N PRO A 385 13.69 -20.04 -1.65
CA PRO A 385 14.94 -19.54 -1.04
C PRO A 385 15.78 -18.68 -1.99
N ASP A 386 15.76 -18.97 -3.27
CA ASP A 386 16.43 -18.18 -4.31
C ASP A 386 15.44 -17.24 -5.00
N TYR A 387 15.78 -15.93 -5.01
CA TYR A 387 14.96 -14.87 -5.58
C TYR A 387 14.79 -15.02 -7.11
N ASP A 388 15.88 -15.36 -7.80
CA ASP A 388 15.87 -15.40 -9.27
C ASP A 388 15.09 -16.64 -9.77
N GLN A 389 15.15 -17.74 -9.04
CA GLN A 389 14.30 -18.91 -9.27
C GLN A 389 12.82 -18.58 -9.03
N LEU A 390 12.49 -17.90 -7.94
CA LEU A 390 11.11 -17.47 -7.68
C LEU A 390 10.58 -16.64 -8.85
N ARG A 391 11.37 -15.68 -9.33
CA ARG A 391 10.99 -14.84 -10.45
C ARG A 391 10.74 -15.65 -11.72
N ALA A 392 11.65 -16.58 -12.06
CA ALA A 392 11.48 -17.47 -13.19
C ALA A 392 10.22 -18.35 -13.10
N MET A 393 9.90 -18.83 -11.88
CA MET A 393 8.68 -19.60 -11.62
C MET A 393 7.42 -18.75 -11.83
N LEU A 394 7.38 -17.52 -11.31
CA LEU A 394 6.25 -16.59 -11.52
C LEU A 394 6.09 -16.21 -12.99
N ASP A 395 7.20 -16.00 -13.71
CA ASP A 395 7.19 -15.79 -15.18
C ASP A 395 6.61 -17.01 -15.92
N HIS A 396 6.95 -18.22 -15.48
CA HIS A 396 6.38 -19.45 -16.04
C HIS A 396 4.87 -19.51 -15.80
N VAL A 397 4.41 -19.27 -14.57
CA VAL A 397 2.99 -19.23 -14.21
C VAL A 397 2.23 -18.22 -15.09
N GLY A 398 2.78 -17.02 -15.31
CA GLY A 398 2.16 -16.00 -16.16
C GLY A 398 2.01 -16.41 -17.62
N ARG A 399 2.90 -17.29 -18.12
CA ARG A 399 2.83 -17.84 -19.48
C ARG A 399 1.90 -19.05 -19.60
N SER A 400 1.87 -19.93 -18.59
CA SER A 400 1.19 -21.23 -18.65
C SER A 400 -0.24 -21.18 -18.12
N VAL A 401 -0.53 -20.37 -17.10
CA VAL A 401 -1.88 -20.27 -16.53
C VAL A 401 -2.68 -19.20 -17.28
N LYS A 402 -3.81 -19.60 -17.83
CA LYS A 402 -4.72 -18.70 -18.57
C LYS A 402 -6.05 -18.54 -17.84
N VAL A 403 -6.56 -17.31 -17.86
CA VAL A 403 -7.90 -16.96 -17.38
C VAL A 403 -8.78 -16.67 -18.59
N TRP A 404 -9.80 -17.47 -18.79
CA TRP A 404 -10.76 -17.30 -19.89
C TRP A 404 -11.97 -16.49 -19.46
N ALA A 405 -12.33 -15.48 -20.23
CA ALA A 405 -13.55 -14.68 -20.03
C ALA A 405 -14.33 -14.54 -21.34
N ARG A 406 -15.64 -14.36 -21.23
CA ARG A 406 -16.57 -14.14 -22.34
C ARG A 406 -17.65 -13.13 -21.96
#